data_a180783b019e458b0d4460f85eeb3bcd
#
_entry.id   a180783b019e458b0d4460f85eeb3bcd
#
_cell.length_a   1.000
_cell.length_b   1.000
_cell.length_c   1.000
_cell.angle_alpha   90.00
_cell.angle_beta   90.00
_cell.angle_gamma   90.00
#
_symmetry.space_group_name_H-M   'P 1'
#
loop_
_entity.id
_entity.type
_entity.pdbx_description
1 polymer ?
#
loop_
_entity_poly.entity_id
_entity_poly.type
_entity_poly.pdbx_seq_one_letter_code
_entity_poly.pdbx_strand_id
1 'polypeptide(L)'
;PIFGSFGSDEFNPLNTEGKGYILEFTDTVSRVLIPADGTLSAPKGLLVKDDYLFIADVGKMAVYNLAAPNEKPKIVPFPEGELFVNDMALHGNTLYVTVTNTGSIYALNVARPSQLDTAGLKPYVTVPGANGIVIRGDTMYIASYPPDGVTTQDNVIYRIDNISTPVATKLFDRPGQYDGLALSGDGSRLYFTNWVDSEVGYYDLGTGKTELLTPGVGIEGPARLSTDGKKLYVPDLPGSKVVEID
;
A
#
# COMPACT_ATOMS: atom_id res chain seq x y z
N PRO A 1 -6.68 10.64 -9.18
CA PRO A 1 -5.85 9.72 -8.41
C PRO A 1 -4.40 10.19 -8.33
N ILE A 2 -3.64 9.64 -7.35
CA ILE A 2 -2.25 9.98 -7.07
C ILE A 2 -1.44 8.68 -7.14
N PHE A 3 -0.28 8.71 -7.82
CA PHE A 3 0.59 7.55 -8.00
C PHE A 3 2.05 7.90 -7.69
N GLY A 4 2.76 6.94 -7.07
CA GLY A 4 4.20 7.00 -6.91
C GLY A 4 4.93 6.45 -8.13
N SER A 5 6.07 7.04 -8.46
CA SER A 5 7.01 6.55 -9.46
C SER A 5 8.40 6.46 -8.85
N PHE A 6 9.13 5.39 -9.14
CA PHE A 6 10.50 5.19 -8.64
C PHE A 6 11.50 6.12 -9.35
N GLY A 7 11.19 6.55 -10.56
CA GLY A 7 12.06 7.44 -11.35
C GLY A 7 13.39 6.81 -11.77
N SER A 8 13.60 5.51 -11.52
CA SER A 8 14.78 4.75 -11.90
C SER A 8 14.56 3.97 -13.18
N ASP A 9 15.64 3.71 -13.94
CA ASP A 9 15.57 2.91 -15.17
C ASP A 9 15.38 1.41 -14.87
N GLU A 10 15.85 0.95 -13.69
CA GLU A 10 15.69 -0.43 -13.25
C GLU A 10 14.57 -0.53 -12.24
N PHE A 11 13.76 -1.57 -12.38
CA PHE A 11 12.74 -1.91 -11.40
C PHE A 11 13.39 -2.50 -10.15
N ASN A 12 13.54 -1.65 -9.13
CA ASN A 12 14.00 -2.07 -7.81
C ASN A 12 13.20 -1.35 -6.72
N PRO A 13 12.28 -2.05 -6.02
CA PRO A 13 11.45 -1.45 -4.97
C PRO A 13 12.23 -1.05 -3.71
N LEU A 14 13.51 -1.41 -3.64
CA LEU A 14 14.43 -1.05 -2.54
C LEU A 14 15.56 -0.12 -3.01
N ASN A 15 15.44 0.51 -4.19
CA ASN A 15 16.45 1.48 -4.63
C ASN A 15 16.50 2.69 -3.67
N THR A 16 17.66 3.29 -3.56
CA THR A 16 17.94 4.47 -2.72
C THR A 16 18.48 5.65 -3.53
N GLU A 17 18.11 5.73 -4.82
CA GLU A 17 18.67 6.71 -5.77
C GLU A 17 18.15 8.13 -5.57
N GLY A 18 17.09 8.33 -4.78
CA GLY A 18 16.50 9.66 -4.56
C GLY A 18 15.76 10.22 -5.79
N LYS A 19 15.40 9.38 -6.76
CA LYS A 19 14.73 9.77 -8.00
C LYS A 19 13.20 9.64 -7.97
N GLY A 20 12.66 9.14 -6.85
CA GLY A 20 11.22 8.94 -6.68
C GLY A 20 10.45 10.26 -6.74
N TYR A 21 9.25 10.22 -7.30
CA TYR A 21 8.35 11.36 -7.42
C TYR A 21 6.89 10.92 -7.36
N ILE A 22 5.97 11.88 -7.17
CA ILE A 22 4.54 11.63 -7.11
C ILE A 22 3.84 12.36 -8.25
N LEU A 23 2.98 11.63 -8.95
CA LEU A 23 2.10 12.13 -10.01
C LEU A 23 0.67 12.25 -9.50
N GLU A 24 0.00 13.30 -9.92
CA GLU A 24 -1.45 13.45 -9.81
C GLU A 24 -2.05 13.40 -11.21
N PHE A 25 -3.09 12.58 -11.36
CA PHE A 25 -3.87 12.48 -12.60
C PHE A 25 -5.27 13.02 -12.35
N THR A 26 -5.73 13.86 -13.25
CA THR A 26 -7.12 14.26 -13.41
C THR A 26 -7.62 13.74 -14.76
N ASP A 27 -8.91 13.86 -15.05
CA ASP A 27 -9.50 13.38 -16.31
C ASP A 27 -8.83 13.96 -17.57
N THR A 28 -8.15 15.10 -17.45
CA THR A 28 -7.59 15.85 -18.57
C THR A 28 -6.10 16.12 -18.49
N VAL A 29 -5.49 16.02 -17.32
CA VAL A 29 -4.09 16.42 -17.11
C VAL A 29 -3.40 15.51 -16.10
N SER A 30 -2.14 15.18 -16.36
CA SER A 30 -1.21 14.67 -15.36
C SER A 30 -0.22 15.76 -14.97
N ARG A 31 0.10 15.85 -13.67
CA ARG A 31 1.12 16.78 -13.17
C ARG A 31 1.99 16.13 -12.12
N VAL A 32 3.21 16.61 -12.00
CA VAL A 32 4.09 16.24 -10.87
C VAL A 32 3.58 16.97 -9.63
N LEU A 33 3.12 16.21 -8.64
CA LEU A 33 2.67 16.73 -7.36
C LEU A 33 3.85 16.93 -6.40
N ILE A 34 4.72 15.94 -6.30
CA ILE A 34 5.98 15.99 -5.54
C ILE A 34 7.12 15.65 -6.50
N PRO A 35 8.06 16.58 -6.73
CA PRO A 35 9.16 16.36 -7.67
C PRO A 35 10.25 15.43 -7.09
N ALA A 36 11.09 14.90 -7.96
CA ALA A 36 12.30 14.18 -7.58
C ALA A 36 13.34 15.18 -7.04
N ASP A 37 13.39 15.35 -5.73
CA ASP A 37 14.27 16.29 -5.03
C ASP A 37 15.33 15.60 -4.14
N GLY A 38 15.46 14.27 -4.26
CA GLY A 38 16.34 13.45 -3.43
C GLY A 38 15.67 12.87 -2.19
N THR A 39 14.44 13.28 -1.87
CA THR A 39 13.73 12.82 -0.66
C THR A 39 13.16 11.41 -0.82
N LEU A 40 12.53 11.14 -1.97
CA LEU A 40 11.89 9.85 -2.26
C LEU A 40 12.77 9.00 -3.19
N SER A 41 12.77 7.70 -2.97
CA SER A 41 13.50 6.73 -3.83
C SER A 41 12.56 5.77 -4.54
N ALA A 42 11.80 4.99 -3.78
CA ALA A 42 10.82 4.03 -4.31
C ALA A 42 9.49 4.19 -3.58
N PRO A 43 8.74 5.29 -3.82
CA PRO A 43 7.46 5.54 -3.16
C PRO A 43 6.44 4.47 -3.52
N LYS A 44 5.80 3.88 -2.51
CA LYS A 44 4.86 2.76 -2.63
C LYS A 44 3.45 3.18 -2.20
N GLY A 45 3.07 2.87 -0.97
CA GLY A 45 1.78 3.24 -0.41
C GLY A 45 1.63 4.76 -0.25
N LEU A 46 0.47 5.27 -0.61
CA LEU A 46 0.10 6.67 -0.50
C LEU A 46 -1.21 6.79 0.27
N LEU A 47 -1.28 7.73 1.21
CA LEU A 47 -2.49 8.01 1.98
C LEU A 47 -2.60 9.51 2.25
N VAL A 48 -3.77 10.07 1.95
CA VAL A 48 -4.09 11.47 2.29
C VAL A 48 -4.95 11.51 3.54
N LYS A 49 -4.55 12.31 4.51
CA LYS A 49 -5.35 12.65 5.69
C LYS A 49 -5.28 14.16 5.90
N ASP A 50 -6.44 14.81 5.89
CA ASP A 50 -6.53 16.27 5.89
C ASP A 50 -5.70 16.85 4.72
N ASP A 51 -4.87 17.84 4.98
CA ASP A 51 -3.95 18.41 3.98
C ASP A 51 -2.58 17.70 3.92
N TYR A 52 -2.44 16.49 4.46
CA TYR A 52 -1.17 15.78 4.52
C TYR A 52 -1.16 14.52 3.68
N LEU A 53 -0.12 14.38 2.85
CA LEU A 53 0.18 13.19 2.07
C LEU A 53 1.27 12.37 2.77
N PHE A 54 0.91 11.18 3.20
CA PHE A 54 1.80 10.18 3.76
C PHE A 54 2.28 9.27 2.64
N ILE A 55 3.59 9.02 2.56
CA ILE A 55 4.24 8.27 1.49
C ILE A 55 5.16 7.22 2.12
N ALA A 56 4.86 5.94 1.91
CA ALA A 56 5.77 4.85 2.26
C ALA A 56 6.93 4.81 1.26
N ASP A 57 8.15 4.77 1.76
CA ASP A 57 9.38 4.74 0.96
C ASP A 57 10.41 3.79 1.61
N VAL A 58 11.57 3.64 1.05
CA VAL A 58 12.60 2.72 1.56
C VAL A 58 13.09 3.16 2.92
N GLY A 59 12.85 2.32 3.95
CA GLY A 59 13.27 2.53 5.34
C GLY A 59 12.64 3.73 6.05
N LYS A 60 11.63 4.38 5.44
CA LYS A 60 11.01 5.58 5.99
C LYS A 60 9.58 5.78 5.47
N MET A 61 8.89 6.67 6.12
CA MET A 61 7.68 7.33 5.59
C MET A 61 7.95 8.84 5.50
N ALA A 62 7.62 9.45 4.37
CA ALA A 62 7.67 10.90 4.18
C ALA A 62 6.26 11.50 4.28
N VAL A 63 6.12 12.65 4.95
CA VAL A 63 4.83 13.30 5.19
C VAL A 63 4.90 14.74 4.68
N TYR A 64 4.20 15.00 3.60
CA TYR A 64 4.14 16.31 2.93
C TYR A 64 2.88 17.07 3.33
N ASN A 65 3.01 18.36 3.57
CA ASN A 65 1.89 19.26 3.75
C ASN A 65 1.47 19.83 2.39
N LEU A 66 0.33 19.37 1.86
CA LEU A 66 -0.18 19.80 0.56
C LEU A 66 -0.65 21.26 0.54
N ALA A 67 -1.02 21.82 1.71
CA ALA A 67 -1.36 23.23 1.83
C ALA A 67 -0.13 24.15 1.88
N ALA A 68 1.06 23.59 2.13
CA ALA A 68 2.34 24.30 2.18
C ALA A 68 3.44 23.57 1.38
N PRO A 69 3.33 23.50 0.04
CA PRO A 69 4.14 22.66 -0.82
C PRO A 69 5.65 23.01 -0.83
N ASN A 70 6.01 24.18 -0.32
CA ASN A 70 7.41 24.61 -0.18
C ASN A 70 8.05 24.21 1.16
N GLU A 71 7.27 23.66 2.09
CA GLU A 71 7.80 23.13 3.34
C GLU A 71 8.48 21.78 3.09
N LYS A 72 9.59 21.53 3.80
CA LYS A 72 10.22 20.22 3.77
C LYS A 72 9.31 19.18 4.42
N PRO A 73 9.23 17.95 3.87
CA PRO A 73 8.45 16.90 4.47
C PRO A 73 9.01 16.49 5.84
N LYS A 74 8.12 16.00 6.69
CA LYS A 74 8.54 15.30 7.90
C LYS A 74 8.91 13.87 7.53
N ILE A 75 10.04 13.41 8.05
CA ILE A 75 10.52 12.04 7.84
C ILE A 75 10.28 11.24 9.12
N VAL A 76 9.58 10.12 8.99
CA VAL A 76 9.43 9.10 10.03
C VAL A 76 10.35 7.94 9.67
N PRO A 77 11.52 7.82 10.30
CA PRO A 77 12.41 6.70 10.05
C PRO A 77 11.85 5.43 10.67
N PHE A 78 12.05 4.31 10.01
CA PHE A 78 11.76 2.99 10.55
C PHE A 78 13.02 2.42 11.23
N PRO A 79 12.89 1.44 12.14
CA PRO A 79 14.02 0.77 12.75
C PRO A 79 14.97 0.17 11.72
N GLU A 80 16.23 -0.03 12.10
CA GLU A 80 17.23 -0.66 11.24
C GLU A 80 16.75 -2.04 10.76
N GLY A 81 16.90 -2.32 9.45
CA GLY A 81 16.42 -3.54 8.82
C GLY A 81 14.99 -3.48 8.28
N GLU A 82 14.17 -2.51 8.69
CA GLU A 82 12.82 -2.28 8.19
C GLU A 82 12.86 -1.48 6.88
N LEU A 83 13.27 -2.15 5.79
CA LEU A 83 13.58 -1.48 4.52
C LEU A 83 12.37 -1.37 3.57
N PHE A 84 11.57 -2.42 3.49
CA PHE A 84 10.48 -2.50 2.53
C PHE A 84 9.18 -1.94 3.13
N VAL A 85 9.21 -0.66 3.59
CA VAL A 85 8.01 0.05 4.05
C VAL A 85 7.07 0.19 2.86
N ASN A 86 5.86 -0.38 2.97
CA ASN A 86 5.06 -0.66 1.79
C ASN A 86 3.72 0.09 1.76
N ASP A 87 2.73 -0.33 2.52
CA ASP A 87 1.38 0.24 2.43
C ASP A 87 0.87 0.75 3.77
N MET A 88 -0.23 1.49 3.73
CA MET A 88 -0.78 2.16 4.91
C MET A 88 -2.29 2.13 4.91
N ALA A 89 -2.87 1.97 6.11
CA ALA A 89 -4.30 2.12 6.35
C ALA A 89 -4.57 2.93 7.61
N LEU A 90 -5.63 3.75 7.58
CA LEU A 90 -6.02 4.60 8.68
C LEU A 90 -7.24 4.02 9.41
N HIS A 91 -7.16 3.96 10.73
CA HIS A 91 -8.31 3.69 11.60
C HIS A 91 -8.39 4.77 12.70
N GLY A 92 -9.42 5.60 12.62
CA GLY A 92 -9.52 6.78 13.47
C GLY A 92 -8.32 7.71 13.30
N ASN A 93 -7.54 7.86 14.35
CA ASN A 93 -6.29 8.65 14.34
C ASN A 93 -5.02 7.80 14.34
N THR A 94 -5.13 6.50 14.14
CA THR A 94 -3.99 5.59 14.07
C THR A 94 -3.73 5.17 12.63
N LEU A 95 -2.54 5.44 12.15
CA LEU A 95 -2.02 4.97 10.87
C LEU A 95 -1.28 3.65 11.10
N TYR A 96 -1.68 2.61 10.40
CA TYR A 96 -0.98 1.33 10.36
C TYR A 96 -0.14 1.25 9.11
N VAL A 97 1.12 0.82 9.24
CA VAL A 97 2.09 0.80 8.13
C VAL A 97 2.74 -0.57 8.05
N THR A 98 2.68 -1.20 6.91
CA THR A 98 3.26 -2.52 6.65
C THR A 98 4.72 -2.42 6.21
N VAL A 99 5.54 -3.40 6.61
CA VAL A 99 6.93 -3.57 6.17
C VAL A 99 7.12 -4.99 5.67
N THR A 100 7.27 -5.15 4.37
CA THR A 100 7.16 -6.45 3.71
C THR A 100 8.33 -7.39 4.04
N ASN A 101 9.56 -6.88 4.12
CA ASN A 101 10.75 -7.74 4.31
C ASN A 101 10.82 -8.38 5.71
N THR A 102 10.20 -7.79 6.71
CA THR A 102 10.16 -8.32 8.09
C THR A 102 8.78 -8.88 8.46
N GLY A 103 7.75 -8.51 7.68
CA GLY A 103 6.36 -8.80 8.02
C GLY A 103 5.81 -7.94 9.14
N SER A 104 6.55 -6.93 9.57
CA SER A 104 6.14 -6.04 10.66
C SER A 104 5.02 -5.11 10.23
N ILE A 105 4.06 -4.86 11.11
CA ILE A 105 3.10 -3.78 10.99
C ILE A 105 3.32 -2.83 12.16
N TYR A 106 3.46 -1.55 11.85
CA TYR A 106 3.65 -0.49 12.82
C TYR A 106 2.41 0.37 12.95
N ALA A 107 2.23 0.97 14.11
CA ALA A 107 1.16 1.94 14.39
C ALA A 107 1.76 3.29 14.76
N LEU A 108 1.17 4.38 14.21
CA LEU A 108 1.56 5.76 14.46
C LEU A 108 0.32 6.60 14.71
N ASN A 109 0.35 7.42 15.76
CA ASN A 109 -0.73 8.40 16.00
C ASN A 109 -0.59 9.59 15.04
N VAL A 110 -1.59 9.82 14.23
CA VAL A 110 -1.65 10.89 13.24
C VAL A 110 -2.84 11.85 13.47
N ALA A 111 -3.29 11.98 14.73
CA ALA A 111 -4.39 12.88 15.09
C ALA A 111 -4.09 14.34 14.69
N ARG A 112 -2.85 14.75 14.74
CA ARG A 112 -2.37 16.09 14.37
C ARG A 112 -1.12 15.98 13.48
N PRO A 113 -1.26 15.81 12.16
CA PRO A 113 -0.11 15.64 11.27
C PRO A 113 0.87 16.81 11.30
N SER A 114 0.39 18.05 11.54
CA SER A 114 1.26 19.22 11.72
C SER A 114 2.21 19.12 12.93
N GLN A 115 1.85 18.32 13.93
CA GLN A 115 2.61 18.09 15.16
C GLN A 115 3.00 16.61 15.30
N LEU A 116 3.23 15.93 14.17
CA LEU A 116 3.55 14.51 14.13
C LEU A 116 4.80 14.20 14.96
N ASP A 117 4.66 13.27 15.90
CA ASP A 117 5.79 12.67 16.61
C ASP A 117 6.45 11.61 15.72
N THR A 118 7.54 11.98 15.07
CA THR A 118 8.26 11.08 14.15
C THR A 118 8.97 9.92 14.87
N ALA A 119 9.11 9.97 16.19
CA ALA A 119 9.63 8.87 17.03
C ALA A 119 8.50 8.01 17.64
N GLY A 120 7.24 8.40 17.41
CA GLY A 120 6.05 7.74 17.98
C GLY A 120 5.65 6.44 17.29
N LEU A 121 6.44 5.93 16.33
CA LEU A 121 6.19 4.67 15.64
C LEU A 121 6.33 3.48 16.61
N LYS A 122 5.32 2.62 16.67
CA LYS A 122 5.29 1.47 17.59
C LYS A 122 5.00 0.18 16.85
N PRO A 123 5.72 -0.93 17.14
CA PRO A 123 5.34 -2.24 16.67
C PRO A 123 3.89 -2.58 17.08
N TYR A 124 3.15 -3.21 16.17
CA TYR A 124 1.75 -3.55 16.39
C TYR A 124 1.52 -5.06 16.30
N VAL A 125 1.78 -5.66 15.15
CA VAL A 125 1.65 -7.11 14.91
C VAL A 125 2.58 -7.53 13.78
N THR A 126 2.90 -8.82 13.69
CA THR A 126 3.67 -9.39 12.57
C THR A 126 2.77 -10.30 11.74
N VAL A 127 2.81 -10.12 10.42
CA VAL A 127 2.16 -10.96 9.41
C VAL A 127 3.21 -11.27 8.35
N PRO A 128 3.50 -12.54 8.01
CA PRO A 128 4.53 -12.89 7.04
C PRO A 128 4.36 -12.11 5.74
N GLY A 129 5.40 -11.38 5.31
CA GLY A 129 5.38 -10.61 4.07
C GLY A 129 4.30 -9.52 3.99
N ALA A 130 3.93 -8.88 5.12
CA ALA A 130 2.86 -7.86 5.16
C ALA A 130 3.08 -6.78 4.10
N ASN A 131 2.14 -6.68 3.15
CA ASN A 131 2.18 -5.77 2.00
C ASN A 131 0.95 -4.87 1.98
N GLY A 132 -0.01 -5.07 1.08
CA GLY A 132 -1.24 -4.29 1.03
C GLY A 132 -2.07 -4.40 2.30
N ILE A 133 -2.66 -3.30 2.75
CA ILE A 133 -3.46 -3.26 3.98
C ILE A 133 -4.70 -2.40 3.78
N VAL A 134 -5.86 -2.92 4.22
CA VAL A 134 -7.11 -2.16 4.28
C VAL A 134 -7.87 -2.44 5.57
N ILE A 135 -8.62 -1.46 6.03
CA ILE A 135 -9.38 -1.53 7.29
C ILE A 135 -10.83 -1.13 7.06
N ARG A 136 -11.76 -1.87 7.65
CA ARG A 136 -13.18 -1.52 7.73
C ARG A 136 -13.73 -1.80 9.12
N GLY A 137 -14.20 -0.75 9.79
CA GLY A 137 -14.55 -0.88 11.21
C GLY A 137 -13.34 -1.37 12.00
N ASP A 138 -13.52 -2.39 12.83
CA ASP A 138 -12.44 -2.98 13.62
C ASP A 138 -11.74 -4.17 12.92
N THR A 139 -12.07 -4.44 11.65
CA THR A 139 -11.48 -5.53 10.88
C THR A 139 -10.40 -5.00 9.93
N MET A 140 -9.24 -5.64 9.95
CA MET A 140 -8.10 -5.35 9.08
C MET A 140 -7.83 -6.55 8.18
N TYR A 141 -7.54 -6.28 6.90
CA TYR A 141 -7.09 -7.28 5.92
C TYR A 141 -5.69 -6.92 5.45
N ILE A 142 -4.83 -7.94 5.35
CA ILE A 142 -3.42 -7.77 5.00
C ILE A 142 -3.05 -8.76 3.89
N ALA A 143 -2.55 -8.26 2.77
CA ALA A 143 -1.94 -9.05 1.72
C ALA A 143 -0.56 -9.51 2.15
N SER A 144 -0.16 -10.72 1.75
CA SER A 144 1.18 -11.24 2.01
C SER A 144 1.94 -11.44 0.70
N TYR A 145 3.10 -10.82 0.62
CA TYR A 145 4.03 -10.92 -0.49
C TYR A 145 5.37 -11.50 0.00
N PRO A 146 5.93 -12.56 -0.62
CA PRO A 146 7.21 -13.10 -0.21
C PRO A 146 8.35 -12.14 -0.58
N PRO A 147 9.10 -11.60 0.39
CA PRO A 147 10.15 -10.61 0.10
C PRO A 147 11.33 -11.15 -0.70
N ASP A 148 11.51 -12.46 -0.71
CA ASP A 148 12.53 -13.20 -1.49
C ASP A 148 12.00 -13.71 -2.85
N GLY A 149 10.75 -13.44 -3.17
CA GLY A 149 10.07 -13.89 -4.39
C GLY A 149 9.67 -15.38 -4.37
N VAL A 150 9.86 -16.10 -3.25
CA VAL A 150 9.53 -17.52 -3.14
C VAL A 150 8.21 -17.71 -2.40
N THR A 151 7.14 -18.01 -3.13
CA THR A 151 5.81 -18.23 -2.57
C THR A 151 5.78 -19.45 -1.65
N THR A 152 5.27 -19.28 -0.45
CA THR A 152 5.06 -20.34 0.55
C THR A 152 3.59 -20.46 0.92
N GLN A 153 3.22 -21.46 1.73
CA GLN A 153 1.85 -21.64 2.23
C GLN A 153 1.40 -20.50 3.18
N ASP A 154 2.32 -19.63 3.62
CA ASP A 154 2.01 -18.48 4.46
C ASP A 154 1.79 -17.19 3.66
N ASN A 155 2.06 -17.20 2.35
CA ASN A 155 1.79 -16.05 1.48
C ASN A 155 0.35 -16.10 0.98
N VAL A 156 -0.58 -15.63 1.81
CA VAL A 156 -2.02 -15.56 1.57
C VAL A 156 -2.55 -14.19 1.99
N ILE A 157 -3.84 -13.97 1.92
CA ILE A 157 -4.45 -12.79 2.56
C ILE A 157 -4.82 -13.14 4.00
N TYR A 158 -4.46 -12.26 4.93
CA TYR A 158 -4.75 -12.38 6.36
C TYR A 158 -5.89 -11.45 6.78
N ARG A 159 -6.55 -11.83 7.87
CA ARG A 159 -7.59 -11.05 8.53
C ARG A 159 -7.31 -10.93 10.02
N ILE A 160 -7.55 -9.74 10.56
CA ILE A 160 -7.58 -9.44 11.99
C ILE A 160 -8.98 -8.91 12.29
N ASP A 161 -9.75 -9.63 13.09
CA ASP A 161 -11.15 -9.27 13.39
C ASP A 161 -11.29 -8.10 14.36
N ASN A 162 -10.31 -7.92 15.22
CA ASN A 162 -10.32 -6.87 16.22
C ASN A 162 -8.94 -6.20 16.33
N ILE A 163 -8.88 -4.96 15.84
CA ILE A 163 -7.65 -4.14 15.83
C ILE A 163 -7.11 -3.93 17.26
N SER A 164 -7.96 -3.86 18.29
CA SER A 164 -7.52 -3.63 19.66
C SER A 164 -6.84 -4.86 20.30
N THR A 165 -7.13 -6.06 19.78
CA THR A 165 -6.55 -7.33 20.21
C THR A 165 -6.13 -8.14 18.98
N PRO A 166 -5.05 -7.74 18.29
CA PRO A 166 -4.73 -8.27 16.97
C PRO A 166 -4.31 -9.74 17.02
N VAL A 167 -5.05 -10.57 16.29
CA VAL A 167 -4.70 -11.97 16.00
C VAL A 167 -4.91 -12.17 14.51
N ALA A 168 -3.82 -12.35 13.78
CA ALA A 168 -3.86 -12.58 12.35
C ALA A 168 -4.24 -14.04 12.03
N THR A 169 -5.27 -14.21 11.22
CA THR A 169 -5.74 -15.51 10.71
C THR A 169 -5.75 -15.49 9.19
N LYS A 170 -5.50 -16.63 8.55
CA LYS A 170 -5.61 -16.74 7.09
C LYS A 170 -7.06 -16.59 6.66
N LEU A 171 -7.32 -15.72 5.67
CA LEU A 171 -8.66 -15.49 5.14
C LEU A 171 -9.08 -16.61 4.18
N PHE A 172 -8.13 -17.12 3.37
CA PHE A 172 -8.31 -18.27 2.47
C PHE A 172 -6.98 -18.95 2.18
N ASP A 173 -7.03 -20.20 1.68
CA ASP A 173 -5.88 -21.09 1.58
C ASP A 173 -5.29 -21.20 0.15
N ARG A 174 -5.27 -20.09 -0.59
CA ARG A 174 -4.62 -20.02 -1.91
C ARG A 174 -3.35 -19.23 -1.80
N PRO A 175 -2.16 -19.86 -1.79
CA PRO A 175 -0.89 -19.14 -1.80
C PRO A 175 -0.70 -18.32 -3.06
N GLY A 176 -0.05 -17.16 -2.93
CA GLY A 176 0.23 -16.25 -4.03
C GLY A 176 1.21 -15.15 -3.62
N GLN A 177 1.44 -14.20 -4.52
CA GLN A 177 2.21 -13.00 -4.24
C GLN A 177 1.26 -11.80 -4.18
N TYR A 178 0.46 -11.76 -3.10
CA TYR A 178 -0.57 -10.74 -2.93
C TYR A 178 0.05 -9.40 -2.58
N ASP A 179 -0.25 -8.39 -3.39
CA ASP A 179 0.31 -7.04 -3.27
C ASP A 179 -0.76 -6.05 -2.75
N GLY A 180 -1.65 -5.58 -3.60
CA GLY A 180 -2.65 -4.58 -3.26
C GLY A 180 -3.96 -5.14 -2.75
N LEU A 181 -4.62 -4.39 -1.86
CA LEU A 181 -5.98 -4.65 -1.38
C LEU A 181 -6.85 -3.40 -1.49
N ALA A 182 -8.14 -3.58 -1.82
CA ALA A 182 -9.16 -2.55 -1.68
C ALA A 182 -10.51 -3.18 -1.34
N LEU A 183 -11.38 -2.43 -0.65
CA LEU A 183 -12.74 -2.86 -0.37
C LEU A 183 -13.73 -2.21 -1.34
N SER A 184 -14.74 -2.95 -1.79
CA SER A 184 -15.87 -2.38 -2.51
C SER A 184 -16.58 -1.33 -1.67
N GLY A 185 -17.27 -0.39 -2.31
CA GLY A 185 -17.97 0.70 -1.62
C GLY A 185 -19.01 0.22 -0.59
N ASP A 186 -19.68 -0.90 -0.84
CA ASP A 186 -20.58 -1.57 0.09
C ASP A 186 -19.85 -2.48 1.10
N GLY A 187 -18.57 -2.77 0.84
CA GLY A 187 -17.67 -3.61 1.62
C GLY A 187 -18.02 -5.10 1.59
N SER A 188 -18.73 -5.56 0.59
CA SER A 188 -19.02 -6.98 0.39
C SER A 188 -17.87 -7.73 -0.25
N ARG A 189 -16.98 -7.03 -0.98
CA ARG A 189 -15.86 -7.60 -1.71
C ARG A 189 -14.54 -7.02 -1.25
N LEU A 190 -13.56 -7.90 -1.09
CA LEU A 190 -12.16 -7.54 -0.90
C LEU A 190 -11.43 -7.78 -2.23
N TYR A 191 -11.12 -6.72 -2.96
CA TYR A 191 -10.32 -6.79 -4.18
C TYR A 191 -8.86 -7.02 -3.82
N PHE A 192 -8.15 -7.78 -4.66
CA PHE A 192 -6.74 -8.07 -4.50
C PHE A 192 -6.01 -8.09 -5.84
N THR A 193 -4.71 -7.86 -5.78
CA THR A 193 -3.76 -8.16 -6.86
C THR A 193 -2.85 -9.32 -6.46
N ASN A 194 -2.47 -10.16 -7.43
CA ASN A 194 -1.50 -11.23 -7.27
C ASN A 194 -0.42 -11.07 -8.35
N TRP A 195 0.77 -10.70 -7.91
CA TRP A 195 1.85 -10.24 -8.78
C TRP A 195 2.31 -11.27 -9.80
N VAL A 196 2.74 -12.46 -9.35
CA VAL A 196 3.33 -13.49 -10.22
C VAL A 196 2.34 -14.04 -11.24
N ASP A 197 1.10 -14.19 -10.82
CA ASP A 197 0.05 -14.74 -11.69
C ASP A 197 -0.59 -13.67 -12.59
N SER A 198 -0.15 -12.41 -12.46
CA SER A 198 -0.70 -11.24 -13.18
C SER A 198 -2.22 -11.10 -13.00
N GLU A 199 -2.73 -11.43 -11.81
CA GLU A 199 -4.15 -11.51 -11.52
C GLU A 199 -4.65 -10.28 -10.78
N VAL A 200 -5.87 -9.89 -11.11
CA VAL A 200 -6.73 -9.01 -10.32
C VAL A 200 -8.02 -9.78 -10.03
N GLY A 201 -8.44 -9.77 -8.78
CA GLY A 201 -9.64 -10.50 -8.41
C GLY A 201 -10.30 -9.92 -7.15
N TYR A 202 -11.33 -10.59 -6.68
CA TYR A 202 -11.92 -10.29 -5.39
C TYR A 202 -12.29 -11.54 -4.63
N TYR A 203 -12.32 -11.39 -3.32
CA TYR A 203 -12.89 -12.35 -2.38
C TYR A 203 -14.23 -11.79 -1.87
N ASP A 204 -15.30 -12.53 -2.06
CA ASP A 204 -16.63 -12.18 -1.54
C ASP A 204 -16.69 -12.53 -0.05
N LEU A 205 -16.79 -11.50 0.77
CA LEU A 205 -16.74 -11.63 2.24
C LEU A 205 -17.98 -12.31 2.85
N GLY A 206 -19.09 -12.37 2.12
CA GLY A 206 -20.30 -13.03 2.55
C GLY A 206 -20.35 -14.52 2.20
N THR A 207 -19.84 -14.88 1.02
CA THR A 207 -19.92 -16.26 0.50
C THR A 207 -18.61 -17.03 0.65
N GLY A 208 -17.48 -16.34 0.88
CA GLY A 208 -16.16 -16.96 0.93
C GLY A 208 -15.61 -17.38 -0.43
N LYS A 209 -16.16 -16.90 -1.53
CA LYS A 209 -15.73 -17.26 -2.89
C LYS A 209 -14.77 -16.23 -3.46
N THR A 210 -13.80 -16.72 -4.24
CA THR A 210 -12.89 -15.89 -5.02
C THR A 210 -13.28 -15.89 -6.49
N GLU A 211 -13.26 -14.72 -7.11
CA GLU A 211 -13.44 -14.55 -8.54
C GLU A 211 -12.31 -13.70 -9.12
N LEU A 212 -11.81 -14.09 -10.30
CA LEU A 212 -10.83 -13.32 -11.06
C LEU A 212 -11.55 -12.37 -12.01
N LEU A 213 -11.03 -11.15 -12.10
CA LEU A 213 -11.47 -10.16 -13.06
C LEU A 213 -10.71 -10.37 -14.38
N THR A 214 -11.36 -10.04 -15.50
CA THR A 214 -10.73 -10.04 -16.80
C THR A 214 -10.60 -8.58 -17.27
N PRO A 215 -9.45 -7.92 -17.03
CA PRO A 215 -9.22 -6.57 -17.51
C PRO A 215 -9.27 -6.55 -19.06
N GLY A 216 -9.77 -5.46 -19.62
CA GLY A 216 -9.82 -5.28 -21.09
C GLY A 216 -8.45 -5.08 -21.73
N VAL A 217 -7.38 -5.00 -20.93
CA VAL A 217 -5.98 -4.84 -21.33
C VAL A 217 -5.10 -5.78 -20.53
N GLY A 218 -3.98 -6.21 -21.09
CA GLY A 218 -3.02 -7.05 -20.38
C GLY A 218 -2.38 -6.31 -19.20
N ILE A 219 -2.19 -7.03 -18.10
CA ILE A 219 -1.47 -6.60 -16.90
C ILE A 219 -0.33 -7.59 -16.70
N GLU A 220 0.87 -7.10 -16.39
CA GLU A 220 2.07 -7.95 -16.20
C GLU A 220 2.44 -8.10 -14.73
N GLY A 221 2.43 -7.00 -13.97
CA GLY A 221 2.77 -6.98 -12.55
C GLY A 221 1.86 -6.01 -11.80
N PRO A 222 0.62 -6.46 -11.47
CA PRO A 222 -0.32 -5.64 -10.74
C PRO A 222 0.14 -5.44 -9.29
N ALA A 223 0.37 -4.19 -8.93
CA ALA A 223 0.82 -3.78 -7.60
C ALA A 223 -0.35 -3.30 -6.72
N ARG A 224 -0.06 -2.37 -5.80
CA ARG A 224 -1.08 -1.78 -4.93
C ARG A 224 -2.25 -1.26 -5.74
N LEU A 225 -3.46 -1.68 -5.41
CA LEU A 225 -4.67 -1.20 -6.06
C LEU A 225 -5.45 -0.22 -5.16
N SER A 226 -6.28 0.60 -5.78
CA SER A 226 -7.21 1.49 -5.10
C SER A 226 -8.56 1.51 -5.82
N THR A 227 -9.59 2.02 -5.14
CA THR A 227 -10.93 2.19 -5.72
C THR A 227 -11.54 3.52 -5.31
N ASP A 228 -12.33 4.11 -6.19
CA ASP A 228 -13.23 5.24 -5.91
C ASP A 228 -14.67 4.79 -5.61
N GLY A 229 -14.88 3.46 -5.48
CA GLY A 229 -16.17 2.83 -5.27
C GLY A 229 -16.92 2.48 -6.56
N LYS A 230 -16.42 2.88 -7.72
CA LYS A 230 -16.95 2.55 -9.05
C LYS A 230 -15.94 1.81 -9.89
N LYS A 231 -14.69 2.29 -9.88
CA LYS A 231 -13.57 1.74 -10.64
C LYS A 231 -12.47 1.26 -9.71
N LEU A 232 -11.69 0.30 -10.20
CA LEU A 232 -10.40 -0.07 -9.62
C LEU A 232 -9.28 0.60 -10.44
N TYR A 233 -8.28 1.10 -9.75
CA TYR A 233 -7.06 1.65 -10.32
C TYR A 233 -5.91 0.73 -9.94
N VAL A 234 -5.34 0.05 -10.92
CA VAL A 234 -4.30 -0.98 -10.73
C VAL A 234 -3.01 -0.51 -11.39
N PRO A 235 -2.00 -0.09 -10.62
CA PRO A 235 -0.66 0.13 -11.16
C PRO A 235 -0.08 -1.17 -11.69
N ASP A 236 0.35 -1.16 -12.94
CA ASP A 236 1.11 -2.23 -13.59
C ASP A 236 2.55 -1.77 -13.71
N LEU A 237 3.39 -2.17 -12.77
CA LEU A 237 4.74 -1.63 -12.63
C LEU A 237 5.64 -1.97 -13.82
N PRO A 238 5.74 -3.22 -14.30
CA PRO A 238 6.52 -3.54 -15.49
C PRO A 238 6.01 -2.82 -16.72
N GLY A 239 4.68 -2.68 -16.83
CA GLY A 239 4.03 -1.98 -17.95
C GLY A 239 4.12 -0.45 -17.88
N SER A 240 4.62 0.12 -16.79
CA SER A 240 4.69 1.58 -16.54
C SER A 240 3.37 2.30 -16.84
N LYS A 241 2.26 1.70 -16.40
CA LYS A 241 0.89 2.20 -16.64
C LYS A 241 -0.01 2.00 -15.43
N VAL A 242 -1.16 2.63 -15.46
CA VAL A 242 -2.28 2.36 -14.53
C VAL A 242 -3.44 1.83 -15.35
N VAL A 243 -3.99 0.68 -14.95
CA VAL A 243 -5.14 0.06 -15.57
C VAL A 243 -6.39 0.40 -14.78
N GLU A 244 -7.41 0.95 -15.44
CA GLU A 244 -8.74 1.13 -14.89
C GLU A 244 -9.59 -0.11 -15.20
N ILE A 245 -10.32 -0.61 -14.20
CA ILE A 245 -11.26 -1.72 -14.30
C ILE A 245 -12.61 -1.26 -13.75
N ASP A 246 -13.68 -1.39 -14.53
CA ASP A 246 -15.06 -1.03 -14.19
C ASP A 246 -15.71 -2.06 -13.24
#